data_ec03c39e49f30551d272ccba5d72f94d
#
_entry.id   ec03c39e49f30551d272ccba5d72f94d
#
_cell.length_a   1.000
_cell.length_b   1.000
_cell.length_c   1.000
_cell.angle_alpha   90.00
_cell.angle_beta   90.00
_cell.angle_gamma   90.00
#
_symmetry.space_group_name_H-M   'P 1'
#
loop_
_entity.id
_entity.type
_entity.pdbx_description
1 polymer ?
#
loop_
_entity_poly.entity_id
_entity_poly.type
_entity_poly.pdbx_seq_one_letter_code
_entity_poly.pdbx_strand_id
1 'polypeptide(L)'
;MPSAASTILSLCATGGLAAVAYGVYLAFIKPRFNPLARLPGPKGNRFIEMRHLGMIMDPRRSPSTYVHFVREYGRNVYIRGPLPWDQRLFTLDPVAMNHVLQHTSDYQKPETSRRLISQLIGVGMLSAEGHVHKRQRRVATPAFSIQAMRDLVPLVFDKAVALRDKWSALMREANIKPGEGHILDVCNWASRVTFDVMGSAGFDYELDAIHNGDNELLRAYTEMFDVAITRNTGGWWDLITLHVPLAGELLPSKAFKFVSRCREVIHRVAGRLIQEKKRKIMEAQAKGQTYGGKDLLSLLLKFNESSEIPPEHHIPDEDILNTINTFIFAGTDTTSLALTWSFFLLSHYPDIQTRLRNELLFVLPTTPLQDLTADEVQSLYTAIAQLPYLDNVTKEVLRLIPPIHSSLRVATRDDYIPISSPIKRKDKNGNISLDDARSIYVPKGTFIYVPIEGFNLDKELWGESAWAFNPDRWDDLPESIKTTPGLYNHLLTFSAGPRACIGMRMAIIEFKVFMFMLLTNFVFSPAPGQQIGKANVVLTRPYVAGREKEGSMLPLLVTPYVPSE
;
A
#
# COMPACT_ATOMS: atom_id res chain seq x y z
N MET A 1 49.46 34.63 -17.55
CA MET A 1 48.62 33.40 -17.50
C MET A 1 47.62 33.58 -16.38
N PRO A 2 46.32 33.35 -16.59
CA PRO A 2 45.38 33.40 -15.46
C PRO A 2 45.78 32.36 -14.42
N SER A 3 45.66 32.72 -13.13
CA SER A 3 45.99 31.81 -12.06
C SER A 3 45.02 30.61 -12.05
N ALA A 4 45.48 29.42 -11.63
CA ALA A 4 44.62 28.24 -11.55
C ALA A 4 43.32 28.54 -10.77
N ALA A 5 43.38 29.40 -9.76
CA ALA A 5 42.23 29.84 -9.00
C ALA A 5 41.22 30.65 -9.83
N SER A 6 41.66 31.54 -10.70
CA SER A 6 40.76 32.32 -11.60
C SER A 6 40.10 31.41 -12.65
N THR A 7 40.80 30.39 -13.13
CA THR A 7 40.24 29.44 -14.10
C THR A 7 39.19 28.54 -13.42
N ILE A 8 39.43 28.06 -12.21
CA ILE A 8 38.43 27.28 -11.41
C ILE A 8 37.21 28.15 -11.11
N LEU A 9 37.40 29.39 -10.68
CA LEU A 9 36.29 30.32 -10.41
C LEU A 9 35.44 30.59 -11.64
N SER A 10 36.07 30.78 -12.79
CA SER A 10 35.39 30.95 -14.07
C SER A 10 34.61 29.70 -14.51
N LEU A 11 35.18 28.49 -14.33
CA LEU A 11 34.50 27.23 -14.61
C LEU A 11 33.30 27.01 -13.69
N CYS A 12 33.43 27.34 -12.40
CA CYS A 12 32.31 27.25 -11.44
C CYS A 12 31.20 28.26 -11.77
N ALA A 13 31.56 29.48 -12.17
CA ALA A 13 30.61 30.53 -12.57
C ALA A 13 29.86 30.17 -13.87
N THR A 14 30.57 29.67 -14.88
CA THR A 14 29.96 29.22 -16.15
C THR A 14 29.07 27.97 -15.91
N GLY A 15 29.50 27.02 -15.12
CA GLY A 15 28.69 25.86 -14.71
C GLY A 15 27.42 26.26 -13.95
N GLY A 16 27.54 27.23 -13.04
CA GLY A 16 26.41 27.81 -12.30
C GLY A 16 25.41 28.52 -13.24
N LEU A 17 25.90 29.37 -14.17
CA LEU A 17 25.06 30.02 -15.17
C LEU A 17 24.33 29.00 -16.08
N ALA A 18 25.02 27.97 -16.54
CA ALA A 18 24.44 26.91 -17.34
C ALA A 18 23.34 26.14 -16.59
N ALA A 19 23.58 25.85 -15.32
CA ALA A 19 22.59 25.20 -14.46
C ALA A 19 21.33 26.07 -14.25
N VAL A 20 21.51 27.38 -14.04
CA VAL A 20 20.40 28.33 -13.91
C VAL A 20 19.63 28.44 -15.26
N ALA A 21 20.33 28.60 -16.38
CA ALA A 21 19.71 28.66 -17.71
C ALA A 21 18.93 27.37 -18.02
N TYR A 22 19.48 26.22 -17.67
CA TYR A 22 18.80 24.93 -17.82
C TYR A 22 17.58 24.82 -16.89
N GLY A 23 17.67 25.31 -15.66
CA GLY A 23 16.53 25.39 -14.71
C GLY A 23 15.41 26.28 -15.27
N VAL A 24 15.75 27.46 -15.84
CA VAL A 24 14.79 28.35 -16.49
C VAL A 24 14.16 27.68 -17.73
N TYR A 25 14.96 27.00 -18.54
CA TYR A 25 14.45 26.21 -19.68
C TYR A 25 13.43 25.15 -19.20
N LEU A 26 13.76 24.37 -18.20
CA LEU A 26 12.88 23.33 -17.64
C LEU A 26 11.60 23.92 -17.02
N ALA A 27 11.71 25.03 -16.31
CA ALA A 27 10.59 25.64 -15.60
C ALA A 27 9.61 26.39 -16.53
N PHE A 28 10.12 27.08 -17.55
CA PHE A 28 9.33 28.03 -18.31
C PHE A 28 9.18 27.71 -19.80
N ILE A 29 10.17 27.06 -20.42
CA ILE A 29 10.18 26.80 -21.84
C ILE A 29 9.64 25.42 -22.18
N LYS A 30 10.25 24.36 -21.62
CA LYS A 30 9.85 22.96 -21.85
C LYS A 30 8.36 22.70 -21.60
N PRO A 31 7.72 23.23 -20.53
CA PRO A 31 6.30 23.00 -20.27
C PRO A 31 5.35 23.54 -21.35
N ARG A 32 5.75 24.57 -22.09
CA ARG A 32 4.93 25.18 -23.17
C ARG A 32 4.81 24.27 -24.39
N PHE A 33 5.77 23.40 -24.61
CA PHE A 33 5.81 22.47 -25.74
C PHE A 33 5.29 21.09 -25.42
N ASN A 34 4.82 20.84 -24.17
CA ASN A 34 4.28 19.56 -23.81
C ASN A 34 2.90 19.34 -24.45
N PRO A 35 2.71 18.28 -25.25
CA PRO A 35 1.42 17.96 -25.88
C PRO A 35 0.26 17.80 -24.88
N LEU A 36 0.56 17.36 -23.67
CA LEU A 36 -0.44 17.23 -22.58
C LEU A 36 -1.04 18.59 -22.16
N ALA A 37 -0.38 19.72 -22.44
CA ALA A 37 -0.92 21.05 -22.14
C ALA A 37 -2.21 21.37 -22.93
N ARG A 38 -2.52 20.57 -23.97
CA ARG A 38 -3.81 20.62 -24.69
C ARG A 38 -4.95 19.94 -23.96
N LEU A 39 -4.66 19.07 -22.99
CA LEU A 39 -5.68 18.51 -22.12
C LEU A 39 -6.17 19.58 -21.13
N PRO A 40 -7.44 19.61 -20.80
CA PRO A 40 -7.96 20.50 -19.77
C PRO A 40 -7.46 20.08 -18.39
N GLY A 41 -7.46 21.01 -17.47
CA GLY A 41 -7.07 20.75 -16.10
C GLY A 41 -7.24 21.99 -15.22
N PRO A 42 -7.11 21.84 -13.91
CA PRO A 42 -7.31 22.92 -12.98
C PRO A 42 -6.34 24.09 -13.23
N LYS A 43 -6.85 25.31 -13.11
CA LYS A 43 -6.03 26.52 -13.20
C LYS A 43 -5.15 26.61 -11.95
N GLY A 44 -3.84 26.59 -12.10
CA GLY A 44 -2.87 26.74 -11.01
C GLY A 44 -2.06 28.02 -11.13
N ASN A 45 -1.67 28.61 -10.00
CA ASN A 45 -0.71 29.69 -9.96
C ASN A 45 0.70 29.09 -10.12
N ARG A 46 1.48 29.55 -11.11
CA ARG A 46 2.76 28.95 -11.53
C ARG A 46 3.79 28.70 -10.41
N PHE A 47 3.68 29.38 -9.28
CA PHE A 47 4.65 29.33 -8.19
C PHE A 47 4.17 28.58 -6.92
N ILE A 48 2.88 28.19 -6.84
CA ILE A 48 2.31 27.49 -5.66
C ILE A 48 1.55 26.24 -6.15
N GLU A 49 2.19 25.45 -6.99
CA GLU A 49 1.53 24.37 -7.71
C GLU A 49 1.36 23.07 -6.94
N MET A 50 1.88 22.97 -5.71
CA MET A 50 1.51 21.90 -4.77
C MET A 50 -0.02 21.80 -4.55
N ARG A 51 -0.80 22.80 -5.01
CA ARG A 51 -2.26 22.81 -4.90
C ARG A 51 -2.96 21.67 -5.63
N HIS A 52 -2.47 21.23 -6.80
CA HIS A 52 -3.12 20.11 -7.50
C HIS A 52 -2.95 18.80 -6.75
N LEU A 53 -1.72 18.51 -6.29
CA LEU A 53 -1.48 17.33 -5.46
C LEU A 53 -2.14 17.45 -4.08
N GLY A 54 -2.14 18.62 -3.46
CA GLY A 54 -2.84 18.84 -2.20
C GLY A 54 -4.34 18.56 -2.28
N MET A 55 -4.99 18.89 -3.40
CA MET A 55 -6.41 18.57 -3.61
C MET A 55 -6.66 17.08 -3.81
N ILE A 56 -5.73 16.38 -4.46
CA ILE A 56 -5.84 14.97 -4.81
C ILE A 56 -5.43 14.08 -3.62
N MET A 57 -4.47 14.54 -2.81
CA MET A 57 -3.92 13.78 -1.69
C MET A 57 -4.63 14.08 -0.36
N ASP A 58 -5.35 15.21 -0.22
CA ASP A 58 -6.18 15.48 0.96
C ASP A 58 -7.44 14.58 0.92
N PRO A 59 -7.57 13.57 1.81
CA PRO A 59 -8.68 12.63 1.75
C PRO A 59 -10.05 13.26 2.00
N ARG A 60 -10.10 14.48 2.59
CA ARG A 60 -11.34 15.24 2.78
C ARG A 60 -11.83 15.90 1.49
N ARG A 61 -10.92 16.07 0.52
CA ARG A 61 -11.18 16.77 -0.75
C ARG A 61 -11.09 15.83 -1.95
N SER A 62 -10.27 14.77 -1.88
CA SER A 62 -10.00 13.91 -3.02
C SER A 62 -11.25 13.35 -3.69
N PRO A 63 -12.28 12.82 -2.99
CA PRO A 63 -13.47 12.29 -3.64
C PRO A 63 -14.22 13.35 -4.44
N SER A 64 -14.45 14.53 -3.85
CA SER A 64 -15.11 15.65 -4.56
C SER A 64 -14.25 16.22 -5.69
N THR A 65 -12.93 16.23 -5.54
CA THR A 65 -11.99 16.64 -6.58
C THR A 65 -12.04 15.69 -7.77
N TYR A 66 -12.11 14.37 -7.56
CA TYR A 66 -12.23 13.39 -8.63
C TYR A 66 -13.52 13.56 -9.43
N VAL A 67 -14.66 13.71 -8.75
CA VAL A 67 -15.94 14.00 -9.42
C VAL A 67 -15.90 15.32 -10.19
N HIS A 68 -15.34 16.37 -9.59
CA HIS A 68 -15.16 17.65 -10.28
C HIS A 68 -14.28 17.50 -11.54
N PHE A 69 -13.20 16.75 -11.46
CA PHE A 69 -12.31 16.54 -12.61
C PHE A 69 -13.03 15.81 -13.75
N VAL A 70 -13.74 14.72 -13.45
CA VAL A 70 -14.50 13.97 -14.47
C VAL A 70 -15.54 14.87 -15.12
N ARG A 71 -16.31 15.60 -14.32
CA ARG A 71 -17.40 16.48 -14.82
C ARG A 71 -16.86 17.62 -15.69
N GLU A 72 -15.88 18.36 -15.20
CA GLU A 72 -15.39 19.58 -15.88
C GLU A 72 -14.38 19.27 -16.98
N TYR A 73 -13.45 18.37 -16.73
CA TYR A 73 -12.30 18.12 -17.61
C TYR A 73 -12.35 16.79 -18.33
N GLY A 74 -13.24 15.87 -17.91
CA GLY A 74 -13.27 14.49 -18.38
C GLY A 74 -12.33 13.58 -17.59
N ARG A 75 -12.21 12.32 -18.03
CA ARG A 75 -11.45 11.29 -17.31
C ARG A 75 -9.92 11.44 -17.42
N ASN A 76 -9.44 12.23 -18.38
CA ASN A 76 -8.03 12.44 -18.67
C ASN A 76 -7.68 13.92 -18.49
N VAL A 77 -6.92 14.22 -17.43
CA VAL A 77 -6.74 15.60 -16.94
C VAL A 77 -5.25 15.93 -16.88
N TYR A 78 -4.89 17.12 -17.36
CA TYR A 78 -3.56 17.67 -17.17
C TYR A 78 -3.41 18.24 -15.77
N ILE A 79 -2.50 17.68 -14.98
CA ILE A 79 -2.16 18.19 -13.64
C ILE A 79 -0.66 18.49 -13.55
N ARG A 80 -0.28 19.25 -12.53
CA ARG A 80 1.11 19.58 -12.23
C ARG A 80 1.48 19.04 -10.85
N GLY A 81 2.68 18.49 -10.79
CA GLY A 81 3.29 18.04 -9.56
C GLY A 81 4.01 19.16 -8.80
N PRO A 82 4.88 18.81 -7.82
CA PRO A 82 5.51 19.80 -6.95
C PRO A 82 6.53 20.70 -7.65
N LEU A 83 7.10 20.27 -8.78
CA LEU A 83 8.12 21.03 -9.49
C LEU A 83 7.54 21.67 -10.78
N PRO A 84 8.04 22.81 -11.23
CA PRO A 84 7.52 23.51 -12.41
C PRO A 84 7.53 22.67 -13.71
N TRP A 85 8.46 21.73 -13.81
CA TRP A 85 8.59 20.80 -14.94
C TRP A 85 7.88 19.47 -14.74
N ASP A 86 7.29 19.24 -13.56
CA ASP A 86 6.57 18.01 -13.23
C ASP A 86 5.15 18.08 -13.77
N GLN A 87 4.99 17.67 -15.00
CA GLN A 87 3.72 17.62 -15.72
C GLN A 87 3.22 16.18 -15.77
N ARG A 88 1.95 16.00 -15.40
CA ARG A 88 1.37 14.67 -15.23
C ARG A 88 0.07 14.52 -16.02
N LEU A 89 -0.12 13.35 -16.56
CA LEU A 89 -1.42 12.87 -16.96
C LEU A 89 -2.09 12.24 -15.73
N PHE A 90 -3.18 12.82 -15.28
CA PHE A 90 -4.09 12.21 -14.33
C PHE A 90 -5.17 11.48 -15.13
N THR A 91 -5.36 10.19 -14.90
CA THR A 91 -6.35 9.42 -15.65
C THR A 91 -7.24 8.58 -14.74
N LEU A 92 -8.56 8.72 -14.94
CA LEU A 92 -9.63 7.85 -14.42
C LEU A 92 -10.25 7.01 -15.55
N ASP A 93 -9.68 7.04 -16.74
CA ASP A 93 -10.14 6.24 -17.87
C ASP A 93 -9.70 4.78 -17.69
N PRO A 94 -10.65 3.80 -17.59
CA PRO A 94 -10.31 2.40 -17.33
C PRO A 94 -9.39 1.78 -18.37
N VAL A 95 -9.55 2.15 -19.65
CA VAL A 95 -8.73 1.64 -20.76
C VAL A 95 -7.31 2.19 -20.65
N ALA A 96 -7.17 3.50 -20.40
CA ALA A 96 -5.88 4.14 -20.20
C ALA A 96 -5.14 3.57 -18.99
N MET A 97 -5.82 3.40 -17.86
CA MET A 97 -5.24 2.80 -16.66
C MET A 97 -4.79 1.36 -16.90
N ASN A 98 -5.62 0.56 -17.58
CA ASN A 98 -5.25 -0.82 -17.92
C ASN A 98 -4.01 -0.86 -18.81
N HIS A 99 -3.96 -0.01 -19.85
CA HIS A 99 -2.78 0.10 -20.73
C HIS A 99 -1.52 0.39 -19.93
N VAL A 100 -1.55 1.39 -19.07
CA VAL A 100 -0.39 1.79 -18.23
C VAL A 100 0.03 0.70 -17.26
N LEU A 101 -0.92 -0.02 -16.65
CA LEU A 101 -0.65 -1.07 -15.68
C LEU A 101 -0.18 -2.39 -16.32
N GLN A 102 -0.56 -2.65 -17.57
CA GLN A 102 -0.14 -3.84 -18.32
C GLN A 102 1.26 -3.66 -18.94
N HIS A 103 1.59 -2.47 -19.45
CA HIS A 103 2.85 -2.21 -20.15
C HIS A 103 3.96 -1.72 -19.20
N THR A 104 4.30 -2.56 -18.20
CA THR A 104 5.23 -2.18 -17.11
C THR A 104 6.67 -1.94 -17.55
N SER A 105 7.10 -2.36 -18.76
CA SER A 105 8.38 -1.98 -19.36
C SER A 105 8.40 -0.52 -19.79
N ASP A 106 7.26 -0.05 -20.26
CA ASP A 106 7.09 1.28 -20.85
C ASP A 106 6.63 2.31 -19.81
N TYR A 107 5.97 1.84 -18.74
CA TYR A 107 5.46 2.64 -17.63
C TYR A 107 6.03 2.15 -16.30
N GLN A 108 7.22 2.64 -15.98
CA GLN A 108 7.94 2.26 -14.75
C GLN A 108 7.58 3.16 -13.56
N LYS A 109 7.90 2.73 -12.35
CA LYS A 109 7.87 3.64 -11.20
C LYS A 109 8.91 4.74 -11.39
N PRO A 110 8.59 6.00 -11.05
CA PRO A 110 9.57 7.09 -11.10
C PRO A 110 10.81 6.76 -10.27
N GLU A 111 11.96 7.21 -10.75
CA GLU A 111 13.22 6.95 -10.05
C GLU A 111 13.24 7.52 -8.62
N THR A 112 12.66 8.70 -8.42
CA THR A 112 12.50 9.30 -7.08
C THR A 112 11.71 8.40 -6.15
N SER A 113 10.59 7.80 -6.62
CA SER A 113 9.80 6.84 -5.83
C SER A 113 10.59 5.57 -5.55
N ARG A 114 11.32 5.05 -6.54
CA ARG A 114 12.15 3.85 -6.36
C ARG A 114 13.28 4.08 -5.36
N ARG A 115 13.95 5.24 -5.42
CA ARG A 115 14.98 5.63 -4.45
C ARG A 115 14.42 5.72 -3.03
N LEU A 116 13.24 6.37 -2.87
CA LEU A 116 12.60 6.45 -1.56
C LEU A 116 12.30 5.05 -1.01
N ILE A 117 11.68 4.18 -1.80
CA ILE A 117 11.38 2.80 -1.40
C ILE A 117 12.67 2.03 -1.08
N SER A 118 13.71 2.14 -1.92
CA SER A 118 14.98 1.46 -1.68
C SER A 118 15.71 1.96 -0.45
N GLN A 119 15.57 3.23 -0.12
CA GLN A 119 16.12 3.79 1.13
C GLN A 119 15.40 3.24 2.37
N LEU A 120 14.11 2.93 2.26
CA LEU A 120 13.31 2.39 3.35
C LEU A 120 13.57 0.89 3.55
N ILE A 121 13.42 0.09 2.51
CA ILE A 121 13.36 -1.38 2.59
C ILE A 121 14.37 -2.12 1.70
N GLY A 122 15.29 -1.42 1.05
CA GLY A 122 16.26 -1.99 0.13
C GLY A 122 15.76 -2.16 -1.31
N VAL A 123 16.62 -2.72 -2.18
CA VAL A 123 16.32 -2.94 -3.60
C VAL A 123 15.61 -4.29 -3.80
N GLY A 124 14.43 -4.42 -3.18
CA GLY A 124 13.57 -5.59 -3.32
C GLY A 124 12.56 -5.45 -4.47
N MET A 125 11.66 -6.43 -4.56
CA MET A 125 10.66 -6.55 -5.62
C MET A 125 9.75 -5.30 -5.76
N LEU A 126 9.56 -4.53 -4.69
CA LEU A 126 8.74 -3.32 -4.72
C LEU A 126 9.42 -2.16 -5.45
N SER A 127 10.75 -2.03 -5.34
CA SER A 127 11.54 -0.94 -5.97
C SER A 127 12.19 -1.35 -7.29
N ALA A 128 12.44 -2.64 -7.51
CA ALA A 128 13.07 -3.17 -8.72
C ALA A 128 12.20 -2.97 -9.97
N GLU A 129 12.84 -2.78 -11.13
CA GLU A 129 12.20 -2.65 -12.45
C GLU A 129 12.79 -3.63 -13.46
N GLY A 130 12.15 -3.77 -14.61
CA GLY A 130 12.64 -4.54 -15.76
C GLY A 130 12.94 -6.01 -15.43
N HIS A 131 14.13 -6.48 -15.84
CA HIS A 131 14.54 -7.87 -15.66
C HIS A 131 14.78 -8.27 -14.20
N VAL A 132 15.25 -7.33 -13.36
CA VAL A 132 15.48 -7.59 -11.93
C VAL A 132 14.14 -7.92 -11.25
N HIS A 133 13.11 -7.10 -11.47
CA HIS A 133 11.77 -7.39 -10.95
C HIS A 133 11.23 -8.72 -11.47
N LYS A 134 11.35 -8.99 -12.79
CA LYS A 134 10.86 -10.26 -13.37
C LYS A 134 11.51 -11.46 -12.71
N ARG A 135 12.83 -11.40 -12.47
CA ARG A 135 13.60 -12.45 -11.79
C ARG A 135 13.14 -12.65 -10.36
N GLN A 136 13.13 -11.59 -9.54
CA GLN A 136 12.66 -11.66 -8.15
C GLN A 136 11.22 -12.18 -8.05
N ARG A 137 10.33 -11.71 -8.93
CA ARG A 137 8.94 -12.15 -8.96
C ARG A 137 8.79 -13.63 -9.31
N ARG A 138 9.58 -14.14 -10.27
CA ARG A 138 9.56 -15.55 -10.67
C ARG A 138 9.93 -16.44 -9.49
N VAL A 139 10.99 -16.11 -8.77
CA VAL A 139 11.44 -16.87 -7.58
C VAL A 139 10.42 -16.79 -6.44
N ALA A 140 9.76 -15.65 -6.26
CA ALA A 140 8.80 -15.45 -5.17
C ALA A 140 7.40 -16.06 -5.44
N THR A 141 6.95 -16.14 -6.70
CA THR A 141 5.57 -16.54 -7.04
C THR A 141 5.14 -17.88 -6.46
N PRO A 142 5.96 -18.95 -6.47
CA PRO A 142 5.59 -20.24 -5.90
C PRO A 142 5.30 -20.18 -4.39
N ALA A 143 5.98 -19.32 -3.64
CA ALA A 143 5.74 -19.12 -2.21
C ALA A 143 4.35 -18.52 -1.90
N PHE A 144 3.69 -17.92 -2.91
CA PHE A 144 2.33 -17.40 -2.83
C PHE A 144 1.31 -18.25 -3.60
N SER A 145 1.62 -19.52 -3.86
CA SER A 145 0.69 -20.49 -4.47
C SER A 145 -0.51 -20.74 -3.55
N ILE A 146 -1.58 -21.28 -4.12
CA ILE A 146 -2.80 -21.63 -3.36
C ILE A 146 -2.45 -22.59 -2.21
N GLN A 147 -1.60 -23.58 -2.47
CA GLN A 147 -1.22 -24.57 -1.46
C GLN A 147 -0.38 -23.93 -0.34
N ALA A 148 0.63 -23.12 -0.69
CA ALA A 148 1.44 -22.40 0.31
C ALA A 148 0.58 -21.49 1.19
N MET A 149 -0.42 -20.81 0.61
CA MET A 149 -1.35 -19.96 1.37
C MET A 149 -2.27 -20.78 2.28
N ARG A 150 -2.73 -21.96 1.85
CA ARG A 150 -3.50 -22.87 2.71
C ARG A 150 -2.68 -23.35 3.91
N ASP A 151 -1.41 -23.69 3.70
CA ASP A 151 -0.53 -24.17 4.76
C ASP A 151 -0.28 -23.10 5.85
N LEU A 152 -0.52 -21.82 5.57
CA LEU A 152 -0.41 -20.71 6.52
C LEU A 152 -1.70 -20.45 7.33
N VAL A 153 -2.83 -21.02 6.95
CA VAL A 153 -4.13 -20.76 7.59
C VAL A 153 -4.09 -21.06 9.10
N PRO A 154 -3.59 -22.23 9.59
CA PRO A 154 -3.54 -22.51 11.02
C PRO A 154 -2.75 -21.45 11.79
N LEU A 155 -1.61 -21.02 11.26
CA LEU A 155 -0.77 -19.97 11.86
C LEU A 155 -1.52 -18.64 12.00
N VAL A 156 -2.30 -18.24 10.99
CA VAL A 156 -3.11 -17.00 11.05
C VAL A 156 -4.17 -17.13 12.15
N PHE A 157 -4.80 -18.31 12.30
CA PHE A 157 -5.75 -18.58 13.38
C PHE A 157 -5.09 -18.51 14.76
N ASP A 158 -3.91 -19.08 14.94
CA ASP A 158 -3.15 -19.01 16.20
C ASP A 158 -2.89 -17.56 16.62
N LYS A 159 -2.46 -16.71 15.69
CA LYS A 159 -2.25 -15.28 15.97
C LYS A 159 -3.56 -14.53 16.23
N ALA A 160 -4.65 -14.92 15.58
CA ALA A 160 -5.97 -14.33 15.83
C ALA A 160 -6.50 -14.71 17.22
N VAL A 161 -6.32 -15.96 17.65
CA VAL A 161 -6.61 -16.43 19.03
C VAL A 161 -5.77 -15.65 20.03
N ALA A 162 -4.46 -15.52 19.81
CA ALA A 162 -3.57 -14.78 20.70
C ALA A 162 -4.01 -13.31 20.88
N LEU A 163 -4.43 -12.65 19.80
CA LEU A 163 -4.93 -11.27 19.86
C LEU A 163 -6.24 -11.18 20.65
N ARG A 164 -7.21 -12.08 20.39
CA ARG A 164 -8.48 -12.17 21.14
C ARG A 164 -8.21 -12.33 22.64
N ASP A 165 -7.33 -13.25 23.01
CA ASP A 165 -7.01 -13.56 24.40
C ASP A 165 -6.31 -12.41 25.10
N LYS A 166 -5.39 -11.72 24.38
CA LYS A 166 -4.75 -10.51 24.87
C LYS A 166 -5.74 -9.39 25.15
N TRP A 167 -6.68 -9.12 24.24
CA TRP A 167 -7.72 -8.11 24.47
C TRP A 167 -8.64 -8.49 25.64
N SER A 168 -9.04 -9.77 25.71
CA SER A 168 -9.83 -10.28 26.83
C SER A 168 -9.09 -10.16 28.17
N ALA A 169 -7.78 -10.38 28.19
CA ALA A 169 -6.94 -10.16 29.38
C ALA A 169 -6.89 -8.69 29.79
N LEU A 170 -6.67 -7.77 28.83
CA LEU A 170 -6.65 -6.33 29.10
C LEU A 170 -7.98 -5.84 29.69
N MET A 171 -9.11 -6.34 29.20
CA MET A 171 -10.43 -5.99 29.74
C MET A 171 -10.63 -6.53 31.16
N ARG A 172 -10.16 -7.75 31.47
CA ARG A 172 -10.17 -8.29 32.82
C ARG A 172 -9.27 -7.49 33.77
N GLU A 173 -8.05 -7.15 33.35
CA GLU A 173 -7.11 -6.32 34.13
C GLU A 173 -7.68 -4.93 34.44
N ALA A 174 -8.43 -4.34 33.47
CA ALA A 174 -9.11 -3.07 33.64
C ALA A 174 -10.44 -3.18 34.43
N ASN A 175 -10.80 -4.36 34.91
CA ASN A 175 -12.06 -4.66 35.64
C ASN A 175 -13.31 -4.16 34.88
N ILE A 176 -13.34 -4.33 33.56
CA ILE A 176 -14.47 -3.96 32.71
C ILE A 176 -15.66 -4.88 33.03
N LYS A 177 -16.80 -4.27 33.38
CA LYS A 177 -18.04 -5.02 33.69
C LYS A 177 -18.70 -5.52 32.40
N PRO A 178 -19.55 -6.56 32.51
CA PRO A 178 -20.37 -7.00 31.38
C PRO A 178 -21.18 -5.83 30.79
N GLY A 179 -21.12 -5.62 29.49
CA GLY A 179 -21.78 -4.52 28.80
C GLY A 179 -20.97 -3.20 28.76
N GLU A 180 -19.90 -3.09 29.53
CA GLU A 180 -18.95 -1.97 29.43
C GLU A 180 -17.87 -2.27 28.40
N GLY A 181 -17.32 -1.23 27.75
CA GLY A 181 -16.24 -1.35 26.78
C GLY A 181 -14.94 -0.76 27.27
N HIS A 182 -13.84 -1.17 26.66
CA HIS A 182 -12.51 -0.64 26.87
C HIS A 182 -12.03 0.07 25.59
N ILE A 183 -11.38 1.24 25.72
CA ILE A 183 -10.84 1.94 24.55
C ILE A 183 -9.51 1.30 24.19
N LEU A 184 -9.45 0.72 22.99
CA LEU A 184 -8.25 0.11 22.43
C LEU A 184 -7.83 0.86 21.16
N ASP A 185 -6.53 1.07 20.97
CA ASP A 185 -5.98 1.53 19.69
C ASP A 185 -5.92 0.37 18.71
N VAL A 186 -6.99 0.19 17.94
CA VAL A 186 -7.13 -0.91 16.98
C VAL A 186 -6.06 -0.85 15.88
N CYS A 187 -5.58 0.35 15.51
CA CYS A 187 -4.50 0.50 14.52
C CYS A 187 -3.18 -0.11 15.05
N ASN A 188 -2.83 0.17 16.29
CA ASN A 188 -1.64 -0.41 16.91
C ASN A 188 -1.75 -1.93 17.04
N TRP A 189 -2.89 -2.45 17.51
CA TRP A 189 -3.10 -3.90 17.67
C TRP A 189 -3.13 -4.64 16.33
N ALA A 190 -3.76 -4.08 15.30
CA ALA A 190 -3.73 -4.63 13.95
C ALA A 190 -2.29 -4.70 13.41
N SER A 191 -1.48 -3.66 13.65
CA SER A 191 -0.07 -3.65 13.24
C SER A 191 0.75 -4.74 13.95
N ARG A 192 0.55 -4.93 15.26
CA ARG A 192 1.23 -5.97 16.04
C ARG A 192 0.91 -7.38 15.54
N VAL A 193 -0.37 -7.66 15.34
CA VAL A 193 -0.78 -9.01 14.95
C VAL A 193 -0.35 -9.35 13.52
N THR A 194 -0.49 -8.42 12.57
CA THR A 194 -0.02 -8.67 11.19
C THR A 194 1.52 -8.76 11.13
N PHE A 195 2.22 -8.08 12.02
CA PHE A 195 3.67 -8.21 12.15
C PHE A 195 4.07 -9.59 12.69
N ASP A 196 3.35 -10.11 13.69
CA ASP A 196 3.57 -11.47 14.21
C ASP A 196 3.23 -12.54 13.17
N VAL A 197 2.14 -12.35 12.39
CA VAL A 197 1.83 -13.22 11.24
C VAL A 197 3.00 -13.22 10.25
N MET A 198 3.52 -12.03 9.88
CA MET A 198 4.64 -11.93 8.92
C MET A 198 5.94 -12.49 9.48
N GLY A 199 6.19 -12.39 10.78
CA GLY A 199 7.34 -13.03 11.42
C GLY A 199 7.29 -14.55 11.29
N SER A 200 6.18 -15.15 11.66
CA SER A 200 6.01 -16.60 11.63
C SER A 200 5.82 -17.12 10.20
N ALA A 201 4.93 -16.54 9.39
CA ALA A 201 4.69 -16.95 8.00
C ALA A 201 5.88 -16.65 7.08
N GLY A 202 6.56 -15.52 7.32
CA GLY A 202 7.69 -15.09 6.50
C GLY A 202 8.98 -15.82 6.80
N PHE A 203 9.24 -16.12 8.08
CA PHE A 203 10.58 -16.56 8.52
C PHE A 203 10.57 -17.75 9.47
N ASP A 204 9.40 -18.25 9.87
CA ASP A 204 9.30 -19.23 10.96
C ASP A 204 9.98 -18.69 12.23
N TYR A 205 9.68 -17.42 12.55
CA TYR A 205 10.26 -16.70 13.68
C TYR A 205 9.19 -15.97 14.49
N GLU A 206 9.17 -16.24 15.79
CA GLU A 206 8.24 -15.60 16.72
C GLU A 206 8.74 -14.21 17.09
N LEU A 207 8.05 -13.18 16.58
CA LEU A 207 8.36 -11.78 16.89
C LEU A 207 7.71 -11.34 18.22
N ASP A 208 6.61 -12.00 18.62
CA ASP A 208 5.89 -11.81 19.88
C ASP A 208 5.45 -10.33 20.13
N ALA A 209 5.09 -9.62 19.07
CA ALA A 209 4.69 -8.22 19.16
C ALA A 209 3.33 -8.04 19.86
N ILE A 210 2.46 -9.04 19.85
CA ILE A 210 1.18 -9.02 20.57
C ILE A 210 1.42 -8.90 22.07
N HIS A 211 2.39 -9.62 22.65
CA HIS A 211 2.68 -9.60 24.08
C HIS A 211 3.75 -8.58 24.43
N ASN A 212 4.76 -8.44 23.59
CA ASN A 212 5.87 -7.51 23.79
C ASN A 212 5.76 -6.31 22.83
N GLY A 213 5.09 -5.25 23.27
CA GLY A 213 4.92 -4.01 22.48
C GLY A 213 6.20 -3.22 22.23
N ASP A 214 7.30 -3.54 22.91
CA ASP A 214 8.60 -2.86 22.77
C ASP A 214 9.57 -3.63 21.83
N ASN A 215 9.02 -4.41 20.90
CA ASN A 215 9.82 -5.11 19.90
C ASN A 215 10.57 -4.11 19.01
N GLU A 216 11.93 -4.22 19.01
CA GLU A 216 12.83 -3.31 18.29
C GLU A 216 12.54 -3.23 16.79
N LEU A 217 12.21 -4.37 16.18
CA LEU A 217 11.95 -4.46 14.74
C LEU A 217 10.59 -3.84 14.39
N LEU A 218 9.54 -4.14 15.14
CA LEU A 218 8.21 -3.54 14.98
C LEU A 218 8.30 -2.01 15.11
N ARG A 219 8.99 -1.53 16.15
CA ARG A 219 9.18 -0.10 16.38
C ARG A 219 9.91 0.56 15.21
N ALA A 220 10.99 -0.07 14.71
CA ALA A 220 11.73 0.46 13.57
C ALA A 220 10.86 0.60 12.31
N TYR A 221 10.00 -0.38 12.02
CA TYR A 221 9.07 -0.29 10.89
C TYR A 221 7.99 0.77 11.11
N THR A 222 7.31 0.75 12.26
CA THR A 222 6.21 1.68 12.55
C THR A 222 6.71 3.13 12.53
N GLU A 223 7.78 3.43 13.25
CA GLU A 223 8.35 4.77 13.34
C GLU A 223 8.87 5.28 11.97
N MET A 224 9.44 4.40 11.16
CA MET A 224 9.93 4.76 9.83
C MET A 224 8.81 5.33 8.95
N PHE A 225 7.58 4.80 9.06
CA PHE A 225 6.43 5.26 8.27
C PHE A 225 5.69 6.42 8.93
N ASP A 226 5.63 6.47 10.26
CA ASP A 226 4.99 7.58 10.97
C ASP A 226 5.76 8.89 10.80
N VAL A 227 7.04 8.85 10.46
CA VAL A 227 7.81 10.04 10.07
C VAL A 227 7.09 10.87 9.00
N ALA A 228 6.41 10.23 8.06
CA ALA A 228 5.70 10.92 7.00
C ALA A 228 4.44 11.67 7.51
N ILE A 229 3.82 11.21 8.60
CA ILE A 229 2.67 11.88 9.23
C ILE A 229 3.12 12.90 10.28
N THR A 230 4.02 12.48 11.18
CA THR A 230 4.38 13.23 12.38
C THR A 230 5.34 14.39 12.11
N ARG A 231 6.17 14.24 11.08
CA ARG A 231 7.11 15.28 10.69
C ARG A 231 6.61 15.89 9.41
N ASN A 232 6.33 17.18 9.43
CA ASN A 232 5.95 17.97 8.26
C ASN A 232 7.08 17.84 7.19
N THR A 233 7.14 16.66 6.54
CA THR A 233 8.15 16.25 5.55
C THR A 233 7.85 16.89 4.21
N GLY A 234 7.81 18.18 4.13
CA GLY A 234 7.58 18.97 2.92
C GLY A 234 8.52 20.15 2.84
N GLY A 235 9.59 20.14 3.64
CA GLY A 235 10.60 21.19 3.59
C GLY A 235 11.31 21.18 2.23
N TRP A 236 11.66 22.36 1.73
CA TRP A 236 12.44 22.51 0.48
C TRP A 236 13.71 21.65 0.45
N TRP A 237 14.27 21.37 1.63
CA TRP A 237 15.46 20.55 1.74
C TRP A 237 15.17 19.07 1.47
N ASP A 238 14.05 18.54 1.95
CA ASP A 238 13.64 17.15 1.65
C ASP A 238 13.34 16.95 0.16
N LEU A 239 12.74 17.97 -0.48
CA LEU A 239 12.54 17.97 -1.93
C LEU A 239 13.88 18.01 -2.69
N ILE A 240 14.85 18.83 -2.27
CA ILE A 240 16.17 18.90 -2.88
C ILE A 240 16.89 17.55 -2.75
N THR A 241 16.93 16.96 -1.56
CA THR A 241 17.62 15.68 -1.31
C THR A 241 16.99 14.51 -2.06
N LEU A 242 15.68 14.56 -2.28
CA LEU A 242 14.99 13.56 -3.11
C LEU A 242 15.39 13.62 -4.59
N HIS A 243 15.66 14.82 -5.12
CA HIS A 243 15.97 15.04 -6.54
C HIS A 243 17.47 15.12 -6.81
N VAL A 244 18.27 15.50 -5.82
CA VAL A 244 19.74 15.63 -5.90
C VAL A 244 20.37 14.70 -4.86
N PRO A 245 20.66 13.43 -5.20
CA PRO A 245 21.14 12.43 -4.25
C PRO A 245 22.41 12.87 -3.51
N LEU A 246 23.35 13.47 -4.22
CA LEU A 246 24.60 13.97 -3.64
C LEU A 246 24.38 14.99 -2.51
N ALA A 247 23.36 15.84 -2.62
CA ALA A 247 22.99 16.78 -1.56
C ALA A 247 22.46 16.04 -0.31
N GLY A 248 21.73 14.95 -0.50
CA GLY A 248 21.24 14.09 0.58
C GLY A 248 22.34 13.31 1.29
N GLU A 249 23.36 12.88 0.55
CA GLU A 249 24.54 12.19 1.11
C GLU A 249 25.46 13.15 1.88
N LEU A 250 25.71 14.35 1.34
CA LEU A 250 26.58 15.35 1.97
C LEU A 250 25.95 16.04 3.19
N LEU A 251 24.66 16.32 3.13
CA LEU A 251 23.91 17.04 4.18
C LEU A 251 22.57 16.34 4.46
N PRO A 252 22.59 15.15 5.09
CA PRO A 252 21.37 14.38 5.33
C PRO A 252 20.42 15.10 6.26
N SER A 253 19.13 15.15 5.87
CA SER A 253 18.06 15.69 6.72
C SER A 253 17.88 14.86 8.00
N LYS A 254 17.21 15.45 9.02
CA LYS A 254 16.89 14.71 10.26
C LYS A 254 16.03 13.48 9.98
N ALA A 255 15.10 13.59 9.02
CA ALA A 255 14.27 12.48 8.58
C ALA A 255 15.11 11.37 7.94
N PHE A 256 16.05 11.73 7.06
CA PHE A 256 16.95 10.76 6.42
C PHE A 256 17.82 10.00 7.44
N LYS A 257 18.43 10.72 8.40
CA LYS A 257 19.23 10.08 9.46
C LYS A 257 18.40 9.11 10.30
N PHE A 258 17.17 9.49 10.59
CA PHE A 258 16.25 8.66 11.36
C PHE A 258 15.89 7.37 10.59
N VAL A 259 15.47 7.49 9.33
CA VAL A 259 15.15 6.35 8.44
C VAL A 259 16.37 5.43 8.29
N SER A 260 17.59 5.99 8.16
CA SER A 260 18.82 5.20 8.08
C SER A 260 19.05 4.35 9.34
N ARG A 261 18.77 4.89 10.53
CA ARG A 261 18.87 4.11 11.80
C ARG A 261 17.84 2.97 11.85
N CYS A 262 16.59 3.25 11.47
CA CYS A 262 15.56 2.20 11.39
C CYS A 262 16.00 1.09 10.43
N ARG A 263 16.55 1.46 9.27
CA ARG A 263 17.06 0.50 8.28
C ARG A 263 18.21 -0.35 8.82
N GLU A 264 19.15 0.24 9.57
CA GLU A 264 20.24 -0.51 10.22
C GLU A 264 19.70 -1.59 11.16
N VAL A 265 18.69 -1.26 11.96
CA VAL A 265 18.00 -2.24 12.83
C VAL A 265 17.38 -3.35 12.01
N ILE A 266 16.61 -3.00 10.98
CA ILE A 266 15.95 -3.96 10.09
C ILE A 266 16.98 -4.88 9.43
N HIS A 267 18.03 -4.34 8.82
CA HIS A 267 19.09 -5.14 8.16
C HIS A 267 19.82 -6.06 9.14
N ARG A 268 20.13 -5.59 10.35
CA ARG A 268 20.78 -6.38 11.37
C ARG A 268 19.94 -7.55 11.84
N VAL A 269 18.65 -7.33 12.10
CA VAL A 269 17.74 -8.38 12.58
C VAL A 269 17.41 -9.35 11.45
N ALA A 270 16.96 -8.86 10.29
CA ALA A 270 16.62 -9.72 9.14
C ALA A 270 17.84 -10.50 8.63
N GLY A 271 19.03 -9.89 8.61
CA GLY A 271 20.27 -10.59 8.23
C GLY A 271 20.58 -11.78 9.15
N ARG A 272 20.38 -11.62 10.46
CA ARG A 272 20.54 -12.75 11.41
C ARG A 272 19.55 -13.88 11.15
N LEU A 273 18.28 -13.54 10.88
CA LEU A 273 17.24 -14.53 10.58
C LEU A 273 17.56 -15.35 9.32
N ILE A 274 18.08 -14.71 8.28
CA ILE A 274 18.49 -15.40 7.04
C ILE A 274 19.66 -16.35 7.31
N GLN A 275 20.69 -15.89 8.01
CA GLN A 275 21.86 -16.72 8.33
C GLN A 275 21.46 -17.94 9.17
N GLU A 276 20.60 -17.74 10.16
CA GLU A 276 20.08 -18.83 10.98
C GLU A 276 19.28 -19.84 10.14
N LYS A 277 18.42 -19.34 9.24
CA LYS A 277 17.63 -20.21 8.36
C LYS A 277 18.51 -21.02 7.40
N LYS A 278 19.51 -20.38 6.78
CA LYS A 278 20.49 -21.08 5.93
C LYS A 278 21.25 -22.15 6.69
N ARG A 279 21.67 -21.87 7.93
CA ARG A 279 22.31 -22.85 8.79
C ARG A 279 21.40 -24.07 9.02
N LYS A 280 20.12 -23.86 9.37
CA LYS A 280 19.13 -24.95 9.57
C LYS A 280 18.94 -25.79 8.29
N ILE A 281 18.90 -25.13 7.10
CA ILE A 281 18.80 -25.82 5.80
C ILE A 281 20.06 -26.67 5.56
N MET A 282 21.26 -26.13 5.74
CA MET A 282 22.52 -26.84 5.55
C MET A 282 22.67 -28.02 6.51
N GLU A 283 22.27 -27.86 7.78
CA GLU A 283 22.27 -28.93 8.77
C GLU A 283 21.32 -30.08 8.42
N ALA A 284 20.14 -29.77 7.88
CA ALA A 284 19.21 -30.78 7.39
C ALA A 284 19.77 -31.54 6.18
N GLN A 285 20.35 -30.82 5.20
CA GLN A 285 20.98 -31.40 4.02
C GLN A 285 22.19 -32.30 4.41
N ALA A 286 23.00 -31.87 5.36
CA ALA A 286 24.14 -32.68 5.85
C ALA A 286 23.70 -34.00 6.50
N LYS A 287 22.47 -34.03 7.04
CA LYS A 287 21.84 -35.24 7.61
C LYS A 287 21.07 -36.07 6.56
N GLY A 288 21.12 -35.70 5.27
CA GLY A 288 20.37 -36.35 4.19
C GLY A 288 18.86 -36.12 4.26
N GLN A 289 18.42 -35.10 5.01
CA GLN A 289 17.03 -34.76 5.18
C GLN A 289 16.67 -33.53 4.31
N THR A 290 15.48 -33.56 3.71
CA THR A 290 14.93 -32.37 3.06
C THR A 290 14.40 -31.42 4.13
N TYR A 291 14.87 -30.18 4.15
CA TYR A 291 14.32 -29.17 5.05
C TYR A 291 12.86 -28.89 4.68
N GLY A 292 11.95 -29.17 5.62
CA GLY A 292 10.51 -29.10 5.42
C GLY A 292 9.87 -27.73 5.68
N GLY A 293 10.65 -26.64 5.73
CA GLY A 293 10.13 -25.31 6.02
C GLY A 293 9.06 -24.87 5.01
N LYS A 294 7.94 -24.39 5.51
CA LYS A 294 6.77 -23.91 4.74
C LYS A 294 6.65 -22.38 4.74
N ASP A 295 7.52 -21.71 5.49
CA ASP A 295 7.58 -20.24 5.52
C ASP A 295 8.12 -19.66 4.21
N LEU A 296 7.78 -18.39 3.95
CA LEU A 296 8.11 -17.72 2.68
C LEU A 296 9.61 -17.68 2.39
N LEU A 297 10.46 -17.50 3.41
CA LEU A 297 11.92 -17.51 3.23
C LEU A 297 12.42 -18.89 2.82
N SER A 298 11.96 -19.95 3.49
CA SER A 298 12.34 -21.33 3.15
C SER A 298 11.91 -21.69 1.74
N LEU A 299 10.70 -21.30 1.35
CA LEU A 299 10.20 -21.51 -0.01
C LEU A 299 11.00 -20.69 -1.03
N LEU A 300 11.31 -19.43 -0.73
CA LEU A 300 12.12 -18.57 -1.59
C LEU A 300 13.52 -19.16 -1.83
N LEU A 301 14.20 -19.61 -0.78
CA LEU A 301 15.51 -20.26 -0.87
C LEU A 301 15.42 -21.55 -1.68
N LYS A 302 14.46 -22.42 -1.38
CA LYS A 302 14.24 -23.67 -2.11
C LYS A 302 14.00 -23.44 -3.59
N PHE A 303 13.13 -22.50 -3.95
CA PHE A 303 12.85 -22.21 -5.35
C PHE A 303 14.01 -21.49 -6.04
N ASN A 304 14.76 -20.65 -5.32
CA ASN A 304 15.97 -20.03 -5.89
C ASN A 304 17.05 -21.05 -6.27
N GLU A 305 17.16 -22.14 -5.51
CA GLU A 305 18.15 -23.22 -5.74
C GLU A 305 17.60 -24.37 -6.59
N SER A 306 16.35 -24.30 -7.01
CA SER A 306 15.68 -25.35 -7.78
C SER A 306 16.25 -25.47 -9.20
N SER A 307 16.33 -26.71 -9.70
CA SER A 307 16.73 -26.99 -11.09
C SER A 307 15.75 -26.46 -12.14
N GLU A 308 14.54 -26.06 -11.73
CA GLU A 308 13.54 -25.42 -12.61
C GLU A 308 13.90 -23.96 -12.94
N ILE A 309 14.80 -23.35 -12.16
CA ILE A 309 15.27 -21.98 -12.39
C ILE A 309 16.68 -22.04 -12.96
N PRO A 310 16.90 -21.55 -14.19
CA PRO A 310 18.23 -21.45 -14.76
C PRO A 310 19.18 -20.67 -13.84
N PRO A 311 20.47 -21.07 -13.72
CA PRO A 311 21.45 -20.43 -12.82
C PRO A 311 21.55 -18.90 -13.01
N GLU A 312 21.41 -18.40 -14.24
CA GLU A 312 21.43 -16.98 -14.57
C GLU A 312 20.21 -16.21 -14.02
N HIS A 313 19.17 -16.91 -13.59
CA HIS A 313 17.98 -16.33 -12.96
C HIS A 313 17.97 -16.45 -11.44
N HIS A 314 18.98 -17.10 -10.84
CA HIS A 314 19.12 -17.11 -9.38
C HIS A 314 19.32 -15.69 -8.85
N ILE A 315 18.74 -15.42 -7.70
CA ILE A 315 18.89 -14.12 -7.02
C ILE A 315 19.94 -14.22 -5.93
N PRO A 316 20.85 -13.24 -5.81
CA PRO A 316 21.86 -13.22 -4.78
C PRO A 316 21.25 -13.04 -3.38
N ASP A 317 22.01 -13.37 -2.33
CA ASP A 317 21.55 -13.26 -0.94
C ASP A 317 21.07 -11.87 -0.54
N GLU A 318 21.73 -10.84 -1.06
CA GLU A 318 21.30 -9.45 -0.83
C GLU A 318 19.91 -9.20 -1.43
N ASP A 319 19.61 -9.72 -2.61
CA ASP A 319 18.29 -9.61 -3.22
C ASP A 319 17.24 -10.41 -2.45
N ILE A 320 17.63 -11.57 -1.87
CA ILE A 320 16.78 -12.35 -0.96
C ILE A 320 16.43 -11.51 0.26
N LEU A 321 17.45 -10.92 0.92
CA LEU A 321 17.27 -10.04 2.08
C LEU A 321 16.33 -8.87 1.77
N ASN A 322 16.55 -8.18 0.66
CA ASN A 322 15.73 -7.05 0.23
C ASN A 322 14.29 -7.48 -0.13
N THR A 323 14.12 -8.68 -0.70
CA THR A 323 12.79 -9.25 -1.01
C THR A 323 12.04 -9.57 0.28
N ILE A 324 12.71 -10.11 1.28
CA ILE A 324 12.18 -10.41 2.60
C ILE A 324 11.75 -9.13 3.33
N ASN A 325 12.60 -8.11 3.36
CA ASN A 325 12.25 -6.81 3.90
C ASN A 325 11.01 -6.23 3.21
N THR A 326 10.90 -6.44 1.89
CA THR A 326 9.71 -6.05 1.13
C THR A 326 8.47 -6.81 1.62
N PHE A 327 8.57 -8.12 1.92
CA PHE A 327 7.44 -8.91 2.39
C PHE A 327 6.99 -8.52 3.80
N ILE A 328 7.94 -8.34 4.74
CA ILE A 328 7.58 -7.86 6.09
C ILE A 328 6.82 -6.55 5.98
N PHE A 329 7.40 -5.58 5.29
CA PHE A 329 6.78 -4.27 5.12
C PHE A 329 5.41 -4.35 4.45
N ALA A 330 5.35 -4.98 3.26
CA ALA A 330 4.13 -5.01 2.46
C ALA A 330 3.03 -5.83 3.13
N GLY A 331 3.35 -6.94 3.79
CA GLY A 331 2.38 -7.81 4.45
C GLY A 331 1.86 -7.24 5.76
N THR A 332 2.71 -6.59 6.56
CA THR A 332 2.30 -6.02 7.84
C THR A 332 1.38 -4.82 7.66
N ASP A 333 1.89 -3.78 7.01
CA ASP A 333 1.29 -2.44 7.10
C ASP A 333 0.01 -2.29 6.27
N THR A 334 -0.05 -2.93 5.08
CA THR A 334 -1.24 -2.85 4.24
C THR A 334 -2.43 -3.64 4.81
N THR A 335 -2.18 -4.83 5.34
CA THR A 335 -3.22 -5.69 5.95
C THR A 335 -3.71 -5.11 7.26
N SER A 336 -2.80 -4.59 8.11
CA SER A 336 -3.18 -3.90 9.34
C SER A 336 -4.09 -2.70 9.09
N LEU A 337 -3.80 -1.89 8.07
CA LEU A 337 -4.63 -0.75 7.70
C LEU A 337 -5.98 -1.18 7.12
N ALA A 338 -6.04 -2.26 6.34
CA ALA A 338 -7.31 -2.81 5.87
C ALA A 338 -8.20 -3.25 7.04
N LEU A 339 -7.64 -3.96 8.02
CA LEU A 339 -8.33 -4.35 9.26
C LEU A 339 -8.75 -3.12 10.08
N THR A 340 -7.85 -2.17 10.27
CA THR A 340 -8.11 -0.93 11.00
C THR A 340 -9.30 -0.20 10.43
N TRP A 341 -9.33 0.04 9.12
CA TRP A 341 -10.44 0.73 8.46
C TRP A 341 -11.72 -0.09 8.42
N SER A 342 -11.65 -1.44 8.44
CA SER A 342 -12.84 -2.27 8.54
C SER A 342 -13.54 -2.09 9.87
N PHE A 343 -12.80 -2.12 10.99
CA PHE A 343 -13.38 -1.91 12.32
C PHE A 343 -13.86 -0.46 12.51
N PHE A 344 -13.19 0.52 11.92
CA PHE A 344 -13.69 1.90 11.88
C PHE A 344 -15.06 1.97 11.19
N LEU A 345 -15.18 1.43 9.98
CA LEU A 345 -16.46 1.44 9.25
C LEU A 345 -17.54 0.69 10.04
N LEU A 346 -17.26 -0.52 10.50
CA LEU A 346 -18.22 -1.32 11.24
C LEU A 346 -18.65 -0.67 12.56
N SER A 347 -17.77 0.09 13.22
CA SER A 347 -18.14 0.83 14.43
C SER A 347 -19.17 1.94 14.16
N HIS A 348 -19.20 2.50 12.95
CA HIS A 348 -20.16 3.53 12.52
C HIS A 348 -21.43 2.96 11.88
N TYR A 349 -21.44 1.66 11.55
CA TYR A 349 -22.56 0.97 10.91
C TYR A 349 -22.96 -0.28 11.72
N PRO A 350 -23.59 -0.10 12.91
CA PRO A 350 -23.88 -1.20 13.85
C PRO A 350 -24.79 -2.28 13.25
N ASP A 351 -25.70 -1.92 12.35
CA ASP A 351 -26.57 -2.88 11.68
C ASP A 351 -25.79 -3.82 10.76
N ILE A 352 -24.85 -3.25 9.99
CA ILE A 352 -23.93 -4.03 9.14
C ILE A 352 -23.06 -4.93 10.00
N GLN A 353 -22.53 -4.39 11.11
CA GLN A 353 -21.69 -5.15 12.05
C GLN A 353 -22.49 -6.32 12.65
N THR A 354 -23.73 -6.10 13.07
CA THR A 354 -24.61 -7.11 13.65
C THR A 354 -24.97 -8.19 12.63
N ARG A 355 -25.36 -7.80 11.42
CA ARG A 355 -25.66 -8.75 10.34
C ARG A 355 -24.44 -9.63 10.00
N LEU A 356 -23.27 -9.02 9.90
CA LEU A 356 -22.02 -9.75 9.64
C LEU A 356 -21.71 -10.72 10.79
N ARG A 357 -21.84 -10.28 12.05
CA ARG A 357 -21.63 -11.14 13.21
C ARG A 357 -22.55 -12.36 13.19
N ASN A 358 -23.82 -12.17 12.87
CA ASN A 358 -24.78 -13.27 12.81
C ASN A 358 -24.37 -14.30 11.73
N GLU A 359 -23.88 -13.86 10.58
CA GLU A 359 -23.33 -14.78 9.57
C GLU A 359 -22.10 -15.51 10.07
N LEU A 360 -21.19 -14.82 10.76
CA LEU A 360 -19.97 -15.44 11.31
C LEU A 360 -20.27 -16.45 12.42
N LEU A 361 -21.24 -16.17 13.27
CA LEU A 361 -21.66 -17.08 14.35
C LEU A 361 -22.26 -18.38 13.81
N PHE A 362 -22.84 -18.36 12.61
CA PHE A 362 -23.40 -19.56 11.99
C PHE A 362 -22.35 -20.64 11.71
N VAL A 363 -21.10 -20.25 11.46
CA VAL A 363 -19.98 -21.17 11.21
C VAL A 363 -19.06 -21.34 12.43
N LEU A 364 -19.43 -20.76 13.58
CA LEU A 364 -18.64 -20.89 14.80
C LEU A 364 -18.67 -22.37 15.28
N PRO A 365 -17.51 -23.03 15.44
CA PRO A 365 -17.48 -24.42 15.88
C PRO A 365 -17.91 -24.55 17.35
N THR A 366 -18.44 -25.70 17.72
CA THR A 366 -18.77 -26.04 19.12
C THR A 366 -17.52 -26.35 19.94
N THR A 367 -16.48 -26.86 19.29
CA THR A 367 -15.16 -27.10 19.91
C THR A 367 -14.45 -25.76 20.10
N PRO A 368 -13.84 -25.49 21.25
CA PRO A 368 -13.01 -24.29 21.44
C PRO A 368 -11.94 -24.16 20.37
N LEU A 369 -11.73 -22.97 19.84
CA LEU A 369 -10.84 -22.74 18.70
C LEU A 369 -9.39 -23.17 18.95
N GLN A 370 -8.91 -23.09 20.19
CA GLN A 370 -7.57 -23.54 20.59
C GLN A 370 -7.41 -25.07 20.60
N ASP A 371 -8.51 -25.83 20.60
CA ASP A 371 -8.51 -27.30 20.67
C ASP A 371 -8.72 -27.93 19.27
N LEU A 372 -8.91 -27.11 18.23
CA LEU A 372 -9.10 -27.58 16.86
C LEU A 372 -7.80 -28.15 16.28
N THR A 373 -7.89 -29.27 15.59
CA THR A 373 -6.81 -29.82 14.78
C THR A 373 -6.55 -28.93 13.56
N ALA A 374 -5.37 -29.06 12.94
CA ALA A 374 -5.03 -28.31 11.73
C ALA A 374 -6.02 -28.53 10.58
N ASP A 375 -6.57 -29.75 10.43
CA ASP A 375 -7.55 -30.08 9.39
C ASP A 375 -8.92 -29.44 9.69
N GLU A 376 -9.32 -29.39 10.98
CA GLU A 376 -10.55 -28.70 11.39
C GLU A 376 -10.43 -27.19 11.20
N VAL A 377 -9.28 -26.59 11.53
CA VAL A 377 -8.99 -25.17 11.24
C VAL A 377 -9.07 -24.89 9.74
N GLN A 378 -8.54 -25.79 8.89
CA GLN A 378 -8.61 -25.65 7.43
C GLN A 378 -10.05 -25.75 6.92
N SER A 379 -10.85 -26.64 7.52
CA SER A 379 -12.27 -26.81 7.20
C SER A 379 -13.07 -25.58 7.61
N LEU A 380 -12.82 -25.06 8.82
CA LEU A 380 -13.40 -23.82 9.32
C LEU A 380 -13.08 -22.63 8.42
N TYR A 381 -11.79 -22.47 8.02
CA TYR A 381 -11.42 -21.40 7.08
C TYR A 381 -12.16 -21.54 5.74
N THR A 382 -12.33 -22.77 5.25
CA THR A 382 -13.06 -23.00 4.00
C THR A 382 -14.51 -22.54 4.12
N ALA A 383 -15.17 -22.79 5.24
CA ALA A 383 -16.51 -22.30 5.54
C ALA A 383 -16.54 -20.76 5.62
N ILE A 384 -15.62 -20.16 6.39
CA ILE A 384 -15.49 -18.68 6.50
C ILE A 384 -15.26 -18.02 5.14
N ALA A 385 -14.38 -18.60 4.31
CA ALA A 385 -14.04 -18.03 3.01
C ALA A 385 -15.23 -18.00 2.04
N GLN A 386 -16.22 -18.87 2.23
CA GLN A 386 -17.44 -18.98 1.41
C GLN A 386 -18.61 -18.12 1.92
N LEU A 387 -18.49 -17.45 3.07
CA LEU A 387 -19.54 -16.59 3.61
C LEU A 387 -19.78 -15.38 2.68
N PRO A 388 -20.98 -15.24 2.13
CA PRO A 388 -21.25 -14.24 1.10
C PRO A 388 -21.22 -12.82 1.65
N TYR A 389 -21.78 -12.58 2.84
CA TYR A 389 -21.81 -11.24 3.40
C TYR A 389 -20.44 -10.78 3.90
N LEU A 390 -19.65 -11.69 4.50
CA LEU A 390 -18.24 -11.42 4.83
C LEU A 390 -17.44 -11.05 3.58
N ASP A 391 -17.66 -11.74 2.46
CA ASP A 391 -17.00 -11.44 1.20
C ASP A 391 -17.40 -10.06 0.67
N ASN A 392 -18.69 -9.71 0.72
CA ASN A 392 -19.21 -8.41 0.35
C ASN A 392 -18.62 -7.29 1.22
N VAL A 393 -18.60 -7.47 2.55
CA VAL A 393 -17.97 -6.51 3.48
C VAL A 393 -16.48 -6.34 3.18
N THR A 394 -15.76 -7.45 2.94
CA THR A 394 -14.33 -7.42 2.60
C THR A 394 -14.07 -6.57 1.35
N LYS A 395 -14.83 -6.82 0.29
CA LYS A 395 -14.72 -6.07 -0.97
C LYS A 395 -15.05 -4.60 -0.77
N GLU A 396 -16.10 -4.29 -0.01
CA GLU A 396 -16.58 -2.92 0.19
C GLU A 396 -15.61 -2.08 1.02
N VAL A 397 -15.01 -2.65 2.07
CA VAL A 397 -13.93 -1.99 2.83
C VAL A 397 -12.75 -1.66 1.92
N LEU A 398 -12.28 -2.65 1.16
CA LEU A 398 -11.14 -2.51 0.24
C LEU A 398 -11.42 -1.57 -0.94
N ARG A 399 -12.69 -1.39 -1.31
CA ARG A 399 -13.12 -0.41 -2.30
C ARG A 399 -13.07 1.00 -1.73
N LEU A 400 -13.72 1.22 -0.58
CA LEU A 400 -13.89 2.54 0.01
C LEU A 400 -12.59 3.14 0.51
N ILE A 401 -11.77 2.33 1.19
CA ILE A 401 -10.54 2.81 1.82
C ILE A 401 -9.38 1.87 1.46
N PRO A 402 -8.90 1.95 0.21
CA PRO A 402 -7.75 1.15 -0.20
C PRO A 402 -6.51 1.58 0.60
N PRO A 403 -5.73 0.64 1.16
CA PRO A 403 -4.48 0.97 1.86
C PRO A 403 -3.51 1.78 1.01
N ILE A 404 -3.48 1.55 -0.31
CA ILE A 404 -2.72 2.35 -1.28
C ILE A 404 -3.72 3.16 -2.11
N HIS A 405 -3.72 4.48 -1.93
CA HIS A 405 -4.70 5.38 -2.56
C HIS A 405 -4.39 5.71 -4.02
N SER A 406 -3.14 5.58 -4.46
CA SER A 406 -2.73 5.94 -5.82
C SER A 406 -1.43 5.27 -6.23
N SER A 407 -1.16 5.26 -7.53
CA SER A 407 0.09 4.79 -8.11
C SER A 407 0.63 5.81 -9.12
N LEU A 408 1.95 6.04 -9.10
CA LEU A 408 2.62 6.91 -10.05
C LEU A 408 3.49 6.08 -11.00
N ARG A 409 3.41 6.41 -12.29
CA ARG A 409 4.24 5.82 -13.35
C ARG A 409 4.94 6.91 -14.13
N VAL A 410 5.98 6.53 -14.86
CA VAL A 410 6.68 7.41 -15.81
C VAL A 410 6.84 6.67 -17.14
N ALA A 411 6.50 7.32 -18.24
CA ALA A 411 6.71 6.81 -19.58
C ALA A 411 8.21 6.74 -19.89
N THR A 412 8.74 5.57 -20.26
CA THR A 412 10.15 5.36 -20.62
C THR A 412 10.42 5.62 -22.09
N ARG A 413 9.38 5.69 -22.91
CA ARG A 413 9.38 6.03 -24.33
C ARG A 413 8.16 6.88 -24.67
N ASP A 414 8.14 7.43 -25.87
CA ASP A 414 6.95 8.05 -26.45
C ASP A 414 5.91 6.94 -26.72
N ASP A 415 4.64 7.23 -26.42
CA ASP A 415 3.55 6.27 -26.61
C ASP A 415 2.21 6.96 -26.87
N TYR A 416 1.25 6.20 -27.40
CA TYR A 416 -0.15 6.57 -27.56
C TYR A 416 -1.01 5.72 -26.65
N ILE A 417 -1.43 6.29 -25.52
CA ILE A 417 -2.30 5.60 -24.55
C ILE A 417 -3.73 5.55 -25.11
N PRO A 418 -4.33 4.35 -25.33
CA PRO A 418 -5.72 4.22 -25.75
C PRO A 418 -6.66 4.70 -24.64
N ILE A 419 -7.84 5.19 -25.04
CA ILE A 419 -8.87 5.71 -24.11
C ILE A 419 -10.25 5.17 -24.47
N SER A 420 -11.14 5.11 -23.46
CA SER A 420 -12.49 4.56 -23.61
C SER A 420 -13.48 5.53 -24.24
N SER A 421 -13.27 6.83 -24.11
CA SER A 421 -14.21 7.87 -24.51
C SER A 421 -13.48 9.08 -25.13
N PRO A 422 -14.18 9.91 -25.93
CA PRO A 422 -13.62 11.15 -26.48
C PRO A 422 -13.02 12.05 -25.40
N ILE A 423 -11.92 12.72 -25.72
CA ILE A 423 -11.23 13.60 -24.78
C ILE A 423 -11.68 15.05 -24.94
N LYS A 424 -11.75 15.75 -23.83
CA LYS A 424 -11.86 17.20 -23.86
C LYS A 424 -10.49 17.79 -24.17
N ARG A 425 -10.43 18.71 -25.14
CA ARG A 425 -9.20 19.45 -25.48
C ARG A 425 -9.41 20.94 -25.34
N LYS A 426 -8.33 21.61 -24.98
CA LYS A 426 -8.26 23.04 -24.85
C LYS A 426 -7.59 23.64 -26.09
N ASP A 427 -8.25 24.60 -26.73
CA ASP A 427 -7.70 25.36 -27.83
C ASP A 427 -6.68 26.45 -27.37
N LYS A 428 -6.07 27.18 -28.33
CA LYS A 428 -5.12 28.26 -28.02
C LYS A 428 -5.76 29.41 -27.22
N ASN A 429 -7.07 29.58 -27.31
CA ASN A 429 -7.83 30.64 -26.65
C ASN A 429 -8.36 30.18 -25.27
N GLY A 430 -8.19 28.89 -24.94
CA GLY A 430 -8.61 28.31 -23.68
C GLY A 430 -10.00 27.70 -23.71
N ASN A 431 -10.67 27.64 -24.86
CA ASN A 431 -11.98 27.00 -25.01
C ASN A 431 -11.82 25.47 -24.98
N ILE A 432 -12.73 24.80 -24.31
CA ILE A 432 -12.76 23.33 -24.19
C ILE A 432 -13.76 22.78 -25.20
N SER A 433 -13.30 21.87 -26.05
CA SER A 433 -14.12 21.14 -27.02
C SER A 433 -13.86 19.62 -26.91
N LEU A 434 -14.82 18.83 -27.36
CA LEU A 434 -14.63 17.38 -27.51
C LEU A 434 -13.77 17.09 -28.74
N ASP A 435 -12.86 16.17 -28.60
CA ASP A 435 -12.01 15.61 -29.67
C ASP A 435 -12.24 14.09 -29.70
N ASP A 436 -12.64 13.57 -30.86
CA ASP A 436 -12.91 12.15 -31.11
C ASP A 436 -11.64 11.28 -31.12
N ALA A 437 -10.51 11.81 -30.68
CA ALA A 437 -9.28 11.04 -30.53
C ALA A 437 -9.52 9.77 -29.68
N ARG A 438 -8.95 8.68 -30.14
CA ARG A 438 -9.01 7.36 -29.47
C ARG A 438 -7.77 7.06 -28.63
N SER A 439 -6.83 8.00 -28.59
CA SER A 439 -5.59 7.88 -27.82
C SER A 439 -5.03 9.23 -27.41
N ILE A 440 -4.18 9.20 -26.39
CA ILE A 440 -3.44 10.37 -25.88
C ILE A 440 -1.96 10.14 -26.14
N TYR A 441 -1.33 11.05 -26.88
CA TYR A 441 0.13 11.04 -27.05
C TYR A 441 0.81 11.46 -25.75
N VAL A 442 1.70 10.60 -25.27
CA VAL A 442 2.46 10.78 -24.03
C VAL A 442 3.95 10.73 -24.35
N PRO A 443 4.67 11.84 -24.24
CA PRO A 443 6.12 11.87 -24.43
C PRO A 443 6.87 11.10 -23.35
N LYS A 444 8.03 10.56 -23.69
CA LYS A 444 9.00 10.02 -22.73
C LYS A 444 9.23 10.98 -21.55
N GLY A 445 9.27 10.44 -20.35
CA GLY A 445 9.47 11.21 -19.12
C GLY A 445 8.19 11.83 -18.54
N THR A 446 7.04 11.62 -19.18
CA THR A 446 5.74 12.05 -18.65
C THR A 446 5.36 11.18 -17.46
N PHE A 447 4.93 11.82 -16.37
CA PHE A 447 4.34 11.11 -15.24
C PHE A 447 2.87 10.84 -15.48
N ILE A 448 2.43 9.62 -15.15
CA ILE A 448 1.03 9.21 -15.18
C ILE A 448 0.58 8.91 -13.75
N TYR A 449 -0.42 9.63 -13.27
CA TYR A 449 -1.03 9.45 -11.97
C TYR A 449 -2.27 8.58 -12.11
N VAL A 450 -2.24 7.41 -11.48
CA VAL A 450 -3.33 6.42 -11.44
C VAL A 450 -3.98 6.50 -10.06
N PRO A 451 -5.14 7.17 -9.90
CA PRO A 451 -5.82 7.33 -8.63
C PRO A 451 -6.64 6.08 -8.30
N ILE A 452 -6.10 5.16 -7.51
CA ILE A 452 -6.78 3.92 -7.08
C ILE A 452 -8.05 4.25 -6.30
N GLU A 453 -7.96 5.14 -5.31
CA GLU A 453 -9.11 5.63 -4.57
C GLU A 453 -10.13 6.28 -5.50
N GLY A 454 -9.68 7.15 -6.41
CA GLY A 454 -10.55 7.82 -7.36
C GLY A 454 -11.34 6.86 -8.26
N PHE A 455 -10.70 5.79 -8.71
CA PHE A 455 -11.34 4.75 -9.49
C PHE A 455 -12.35 3.94 -8.65
N ASN A 456 -11.97 3.57 -7.45
CA ASN A 456 -12.83 2.80 -6.53
C ASN A 456 -14.04 3.62 -6.03
N LEU A 457 -13.98 4.96 -6.08
CA LEU A 457 -15.04 5.88 -5.64
C LEU A 457 -15.75 6.61 -6.79
N ASP A 458 -15.49 6.23 -8.04
CA ASP A 458 -16.05 6.88 -9.22
C ASP A 458 -17.56 6.65 -9.33
N LYS A 459 -18.35 7.73 -9.24
CA LYS A 459 -19.81 7.65 -9.30
C LYS A 459 -20.35 7.18 -10.65
N GLU A 460 -19.64 7.42 -11.75
CA GLU A 460 -20.06 6.94 -13.08
C GLU A 460 -19.86 5.43 -13.21
N LEU A 461 -18.93 4.85 -12.44
CA LEU A 461 -18.67 3.40 -12.42
C LEU A 461 -19.50 2.69 -11.35
N TRP A 462 -19.57 3.24 -10.13
CA TRP A 462 -20.17 2.60 -8.95
C TRP A 462 -21.56 3.13 -8.57
N GLY A 463 -22.10 4.07 -9.36
CA GLY A 463 -23.38 4.71 -9.10
C GLY A 463 -23.31 5.82 -8.03
N GLU A 464 -24.44 6.50 -7.79
CA GLU A 464 -24.52 7.65 -6.85
C GLU A 464 -24.10 7.29 -5.42
N SER A 465 -24.34 6.05 -5.00
CA SER A 465 -23.96 5.54 -3.67
C SER A 465 -22.48 5.15 -3.56
N ALA A 466 -21.61 5.51 -4.53
CA ALA A 466 -20.20 5.14 -4.57
C ALA A 466 -19.42 5.48 -3.29
N TRP A 467 -19.83 6.50 -2.55
CA TRP A 467 -19.16 6.94 -1.32
C TRP A 467 -19.76 6.37 -0.04
N ALA A 468 -20.88 5.67 -0.14
CA ALA A 468 -21.51 5.00 0.99
C ALA A 468 -20.88 3.62 1.24
N PHE A 469 -20.77 3.24 2.52
CA PHE A 469 -20.44 1.87 2.91
C PHE A 469 -21.67 0.99 2.75
N ASN A 470 -21.75 0.29 1.64
CA ASN A 470 -22.89 -0.55 1.28
C ASN A 470 -22.41 -1.91 0.76
N PRO A 471 -22.24 -2.93 1.63
CA PRO A 471 -21.84 -4.28 1.23
C PRO A 471 -22.82 -4.95 0.25
N ASP A 472 -24.11 -4.62 0.28
CA ASP A 472 -25.12 -5.25 -0.58
C ASP A 472 -24.97 -4.88 -2.06
N ARG A 473 -24.17 -3.84 -2.39
CA ARG A 473 -23.85 -3.51 -3.79
C ARG A 473 -23.17 -4.65 -4.56
N TRP A 474 -22.52 -5.58 -3.83
CA TRP A 474 -21.79 -6.68 -4.44
C TRP A 474 -22.69 -7.81 -4.93
N ASP A 475 -23.96 -7.81 -4.52
CA ASP A 475 -24.97 -8.76 -4.98
C ASP A 475 -25.48 -8.39 -6.40
N ASP A 476 -25.46 -7.08 -6.75
CA ASP A 476 -25.84 -6.56 -8.07
C ASP A 476 -24.93 -5.41 -8.50
N LEU A 477 -23.85 -5.74 -9.19
CA LEU A 477 -22.88 -4.77 -9.66
C LEU A 477 -23.34 -4.07 -10.95
N PRO A 478 -23.14 -2.75 -11.07
CA PRO A 478 -23.35 -2.03 -12.31
C PRO A 478 -22.56 -2.64 -13.49
N GLU A 479 -23.17 -2.67 -14.67
CA GLU A 479 -22.53 -3.22 -15.88
C GLU A 479 -21.21 -2.48 -16.22
N SER A 480 -21.15 -1.19 -15.92
CA SER A 480 -19.96 -0.32 -16.09
C SER A 480 -18.70 -0.85 -15.39
N ILE A 481 -18.86 -1.61 -14.29
CA ILE A 481 -17.74 -2.15 -13.53
C ILE A 481 -17.20 -3.46 -14.11
N LYS A 482 -18.06 -4.28 -14.71
CA LYS A 482 -17.71 -5.65 -15.15
C LYS A 482 -16.59 -5.71 -16.18
N THR A 483 -16.37 -4.63 -16.92
CA THR A 483 -15.33 -4.53 -17.96
C THR A 483 -14.08 -3.77 -17.51
N THR A 484 -14.02 -3.34 -16.25
CA THR A 484 -12.91 -2.52 -15.76
C THR A 484 -11.70 -3.35 -15.30
N PRO A 485 -10.47 -2.78 -15.31
CA PRO A 485 -9.28 -3.46 -14.82
C PRO A 485 -9.33 -3.66 -13.31
N GLY A 486 -8.65 -4.69 -12.82
CA GLY A 486 -8.49 -4.97 -11.40
C GLY A 486 -8.17 -6.43 -11.17
N LEU A 487 -7.29 -6.73 -10.22
CA LEU A 487 -6.93 -8.11 -9.88
C LEU A 487 -8.01 -8.78 -9.03
N TYR A 488 -8.68 -8.02 -8.17
CA TYR A 488 -9.65 -8.50 -7.21
C TYR A 488 -11.00 -7.80 -7.41
N ASN A 489 -11.97 -8.52 -7.94
CA ASN A 489 -13.35 -8.04 -8.13
C ASN A 489 -13.43 -6.63 -8.75
N HIS A 490 -12.71 -6.39 -9.82
CA HIS A 490 -12.65 -5.11 -10.54
C HIS A 490 -12.11 -3.92 -9.72
N LEU A 491 -11.52 -4.17 -8.54
CA LEU A 491 -10.88 -3.16 -7.71
C LEU A 491 -9.40 -2.99 -8.08
N LEU A 492 -8.93 -1.77 -8.08
CA LEU A 492 -7.50 -1.47 -8.21
C LEU A 492 -6.73 -1.54 -6.89
N THR A 493 -7.36 -1.90 -5.79
CA THR A 493 -6.75 -2.01 -4.45
C THR A 493 -5.54 -2.94 -4.44
N PHE A 494 -5.59 -4.04 -5.19
CA PHE A 494 -4.46 -4.96 -5.42
C PHE A 494 -3.73 -4.69 -6.74
N SER A 495 -3.97 -3.53 -7.37
CA SER A 495 -3.44 -3.15 -8.67
C SER A 495 -3.90 -4.10 -9.80
N ALA A 496 -3.22 -4.06 -10.95
CA ALA A 496 -3.46 -4.91 -12.11
C ALA A 496 -2.15 -5.20 -12.87
N GLY A 497 -2.18 -6.16 -13.78
CA GLY A 497 -1.07 -6.48 -14.68
C GLY A 497 0.12 -7.14 -13.97
N PRO A 498 1.31 -7.13 -14.61
CA PRO A 498 2.50 -7.82 -14.09
C PRO A 498 2.99 -7.31 -12.72
N ARG A 499 2.53 -6.13 -12.27
CA ARG A 499 2.85 -5.51 -10.98
C ARG A 499 1.72 -5.65 -9.96
N ALA A 500 0.70 -6.44 -10.25
CA ALA A 500 -0.37 -6.74 -9.30
C ALA A 500 0.18 -7.37 -8.01
N CYS A 501 -0.54 -7.19 -6.91
CA CYS A 501 -0.13 -7.66 -5.59
C CYS A 501 0.10 -9.19 -5.59
N ILE A 502 1.28 -9.62 -5.18
CA ILE A 502 1.61 -11.04 -5.05
C ILE A 502 0.96 -11.66 -3.81
N GLY A 503 0.85 -10.87 -2.72
CA GLY A 503 0.30 -11.29 -1.42
C GLY A 503 -1.21 -11.16 -1.29
N MET A 504 -1.96 -10.91 -2.38
CA MET A 504 -3.41 -10.71 -2.32
C MET A 504 -4.14 -11.84 -1.58
N ARG A 505 -3.81 -13.11 -1.86
CA ARG A 505 -4.46 -14.25 -1.21
C ARG A 505 -4.18 -14.28 0.29
N MET A 506 -2.94 -14.04 0.69
CA MET A 506 -2.56 -13.96 2.09
C MET A 506 -3.31 -12.85 2.83
N ALA A 507 -3.35 -11.65 2.25
CA ALA A 507 -4.08 -10.52 2.82
C ALA A 507 -5.58 -10.81 3.01
N ILE A 508 -6.22 -11.51 2.07
CA ILE A 508 -7.64 -11.90 2.19
C ILE A 508 -7.84 -12.99 3.25
N ILE A 509 -6.91 -13.96 3.36
CA ILE A 509 -6.95 -14.97 4.44
C ILE A 509 -6.87 -14.27 5.80
N GLU A 510 -5.85 -13.45 6.02
CA GLU A 510 -5.69 -12.69 7.26
C GLU A 510 -6.92 -11.85 7.56
N PHE A 511 -7.39 -11.07 6.59
CA PHE A 511 -8.54 -10.20 6.75
C PHE A 511 -9.77 -10.98 7.22
N LYS A 512 -10.15 -12.07 6.52
CA LYS A 512 -11.34 -12.86 6.85
C LYS A 512 -11.21 -13.57 8.20
N VAL A 513 -10.04 -14.11 8.53
CA VAL A 513 -9.80 -14.79 9.82
C VAL A 513 -9.86 -13.80 10.99
N PHE A 514 -9.24 -12.62 10.88
CA PHE A 514 -9.32 -11.61 11.93
C PHE A 514 -10.71 -11.02 12.07
N MET A 515 -11.43 -10.80 10.97
CA MET A 515 -12.83 -10.37 11.01
C MET A 515 -13.69 -11.42 11.74
N PHE A 516 -13.53 -12.70 11.41
CA PHE A 516 -14.23 -13.79 12.10
C PHE A 516 -13.90 -13.79 13.61
N MET A 517 -12.61 -13.84 13.95
CA MET A 517 -12.18 -13.94 15.35
C MET A 517 -12.64 -12.76 16.19
N LEU A 518 -12.49 -11.54 15.71
CA LEU A 518 -12.75 -10.35 16.51
C LEU A 518 -14.24 -10.00 16.58
N LEU A 519 -15.01 -10.20 15.51
CA LEU A 519 -16.44 -9.88 15.51
C LEU A 519 -17.31 -10.92 16.25
N THR A 520 -16.86 -12.17 16.33
CA THR A 520 -17.56 -13.18 17.14
C THR A 520 -17.32 -13.01 18.65
N ASN A 521 -16.29 -12.25 19.03
CA ASN A 521 -15.91 -12.05 20.44
C ASN A 521 -16.13 -10.62 20.94
N PHE A 522 -16.18 -9.62 20.06
CA PHE A 522 -16.24 -8.20 20.45
C PHE A 522 -17.23 -7.41 19.60
N VAL A 523 -17.73 -6.33 20.20
CA VAL A 523 -18.53 -5.27 19.55
C VAL A 523 -17.67 -4.01 19.48
N PHE A 524 -17.66 -3.36 18.33
CA PHE A 524 -16.90 -2.14 18.07
C PHE A 524 -17.83 -0.94 18.00
N SER A 525 -17.49 0.13 18.71
CA SER A 525 -18.19 1.41 18.68
C SER A 525 -17.18 2.55 18.61
N PRO A 526 -17.56 3.73 18.10
CA PRO A 526 -16.68 4.90 18.13
C PRO A 526 -16.27 5.27 19.56
N ALA A 527 -14.99 5.58 19.77
CA ALA A 527 -14.55 6.04 21.08
C ALA A 527 -15.11 7.44 21.36
N PRO A 528 -15.71 7.67 22.54
CA PRO A 528 -16.29 8.97 22.90
C PRO A 528 -15.26 10.11 22.81
N GLY A 529 -15.65 11.23 22.22
CA GLY A 529 -14.82 12.42 22.13
C GLY A 529 -13.61 12.34 21.18
N GLN A 530 -13.46 11.24 20.45
CA GLN A 530 -12.37 11.09 19.48
C GLN A 530 -12.87 11.33 18.06
N GLN A 531 -12.22 12.22 17.34
CA GLN A 531 -12.48 12.44 15.93
C GLN A 531 -11.34 11.84 15.09
N ILE A 532 -11.68 10.87 14.23
CA ILE A 532 -10.70 10.18 13.40
C ILE A 532 -10.58 10.88 12.05
N GLY A 533 -9.36 11.24 11.69
CA GLY A 533 -8.98 11.73 10.38
C GLY A 533 -8.32 10.65 9.55
N LYS A 534 -8.33 10.85 8.22
CA LYS A 534 -7.64 10.02 7.24
C LYS A 534 -6.50 10.82 6.61
N ALA A 535 -5.32 10.23 6.48
CA ALA A 535 -4.16 10.82 5.80
C ALA A 535 -3.68 9.94 4.66
N ASN A 536 -3.63 10.49 3.45
CA ASN A 536 -3.08 9.84 2.26
C ASN A 536 -1.62 10.27 2.10
N VAL A 537 -0.70 9.53 2.71
CA VAL A 537 0.75 9.80 2.60
C VAL A 537 1.40 8.79 1.66
N VAL A 538 2.06 7.76 2.16
CA VAL A 538 2.47 6.57 1.38
C VAL A 538 1.32 5.58 1.36
N LEU A 539 0.69 5.38 2.52
CA LEU A 539 -0.50 4.56 2.74
C LEU A 539 -1.62 5.42 3.31
N THR A 540 -2.84 4.89 3.28
CA THR A 540 -4.04 5.53 3.84
C THR A 540 -4.13 5.27 5.33
N ARG A 541 -3.67 6.21 6.17
CA ARG A 541 -3.53 6.05 7.62
C ARG A 541 -4.58 6.81 8.41
N PRO A 542 -5.09 6.24 9.52
CA PRO A 542 -5.91 6.98 10.48
C PRO A 542 -5.03 7.83 11.40
N TYR A 543 -5.60 8.91 11.90
CA TYR A 543 -5.03 9.70 12.99
C TYR A 543 -6.16 10.31 13.83
N VAL A 544 -5.86 10.67 15.07
CA VAL A 544 -6.79 11.39 15.93
C VAL A 544 -6.62 12.90 15.70
N ALA A 545 -7.71 13.59 15.34
CA ALA A 545 -7.66 15.02 15.08
C ALA A 545 -7.19 15.80 16.33
N GLY A 546 -6.22 16.69 16.13
CA GLY A 546 -5.53 17.42 17.21
C GLY A 546 -4.38 16.65 17.86
N ARG A 547 -4.16 15.38 17.49
CA ARG A 547 -3.06 14.53 17.99
C ARG A 547 -2.18 13.95 16.86
N GLU A 548 -2.08 14.66 15.75
CA GLU A 548 -1.35 14.22 14.53
C GLU A 548 0.11 13.88 14.81
N LYS A 549 0.70 14.54 15.82
CA LYS A 549 2.10 14.31 16.23
C LYS A 549 2.33 12.95 16.89
N GLU A 550 1.28 12.28 17.32
CA GLU A 550 1.36 10.96 17.95
C GLU A 550 1.36 9.81 16.91
N GLY A 551 1.20 10.14 15.64
CA GLY A 551 1.24 9.17 14.53
C GLY A 551 -0.09 8.53 14.20
N SER A 552 -0.03 7.30 13.65
CA SER A 552 -1.21 6.55 13.25
C SER A 552 -1.92 5.95 14.45
N MET A 553 -3.20 6.30 14.64
CA MET A 553 -4.01 5.83 15.77
C MET A 553 -5.47 5.65 15.38
N LEU A 554 -6.10 4.60 15.89
CA LEU A 554 -7.54 4.38 15.81
C LEU A 554 -8.10 3.88 17.16
N PRO A 555 -8.36 4.77 18.12
CA PRO A 555 -9.06 4.40 19.34
C PRO A 555 -10.53 4.07 19.04
N LEU A 556 -10.95 2.85 19.39
CA LEU A 556 -12.35 2.41 19.37
C LEU A 556 -12.75 1.90 20.75
N LEU A 557 -14.02 2.05 21.08
CA LEU A 557 -14.63 1.40 22.24
C LEU A 557 -14.93 -0.06 21.85
N VAL A 558 -14.25 -0.99 22.49
CA VAL A 558 -14.38 -2.44 22.26
C VAL A 558 -15.06 -3.07 23.47
N THR A 559 -16.19 -3.69 23.24
CA THR A 559 -17.02 -4.34 24.28
C THR A 559 -17.03 -5.85 24.04
N PRO A 560 -16.87 -6.71 25.06
CA PRO A 560 -17.07 -8.14 24.89
C PRO A 560 -18.46 -8.45 24.35
N TYR A 561 -18.54 -9.30 23.34
CA TYR A 561 -19.83 -9.76 22.81
C TYR A 561 -20.43 -10.81 23.76
N VAL A 562 -21.63 -10.56 24.19
CA VAL A 562 -22.44 -11.51 24.95
C VAL A 562 -23.63 -11.91 24.07
N PRO A 563 -23.78 -13.20 23.70
CA PRO A 563 -24.96 -13.63 22.96
C PRO A 563 -26.22 -13.25 23.74
N SER A 564 -27.22 -12.69 23.06
CA SER A 564 -28.58 -12.58 23.64
C SER A 564 -29.16 -13.99 23.82
N GLU A 565 -29.65 -14.29 25.02
CA GLU A 565 -30.36 -15.52 25.33
C GLU A 565 -31.59 -15.75 24.44
#